data_9e0c128c540bc4ac419b1a0ea091c172
#
_entry.id   9e0c128c540bc4ac419b1a0ea091c172
#
_cell.length_a   1.000
_cell.length_b   1.000
_cell.length_c   1.000
_cell.angle_alpha   90.00
_cell.angle_beta   90.00
_cell.angle_gamma   90.00
#
_symmetry.space_group_name_H-M   'P 1'
#
loop_
_entity.id
_entity.type
_entity.pdbx_description
1 polymer ?
#
loop_
_entity_poly.entity_id
_entity_poly.type
_entity_poly.pdbx_seq_one_letter_code
_entity_poly.pdbx_strand_id
1 'polypeptide(L)'
;KGGAGLLMAKANIKGNTYLFDTFSGFKEEEIYHKKKHFIYTGLNEVKKNASMFGLKKVKVIKCIFPNNLPRSLKNKKIKLCHIDVNTYKSTKKAFYFVDKRMEKNGIIIFDDYGIFGTDSIKKFIKEIKKNYSKKYIFLYNFMGQCILIKKN
;
A
#
# COMPACT_ATOMS: atom_id res chain seq x y z
N LYS A 1 -2.93 -4.54 11.94
CA LYS A 1 -4.23 -4.28 12.63
C LYS A 1 -5.09 -3.24 11.89
N GLY A 2 -4.69 -2.83 10.71
CA GLY A 2 -5.44 -1.93 9.86
C GLY A 2 -5.37 -0.44 10.25
N GLY A 3 -4.53 -0.05 11.21
CA GLY A 3 -4.51 1.30 11.78
C GLY A 3 -4.39 2.42 10.76
N ALA A 4 -3.31 2.44 9.98
CA ALA A 4 -3.11 3.46 8.93
C ALA A 4 -4.24 3.45 7.89
N GLY A 5 -4.67 2.27 7.44
CA GLY A 5 -5.76 2.13 6.48
C GLY A 5 -7.11 2.64 6.99
N LEU A 6 -7.45 2.36 8.26
CA LEU A 6 -8.69 2.85 8.88
C LEU A 6 -8.63 4.36 9.13
N LEU A 7 -7.47 4.91 9.49
CA LEU A 7 -7.27 6.36 9.63
C LEU A 7 -7.45 7.08 8.28
N MET A 8 -6.83 6.57 7.23
CA MET A 8 -7.03 7.09 5.86
C MET A 8 -8.49 7.00 5.43
N ALA A 9 -9.17 5.91 5.78
CA ALA A 9 -10.59 5.75 5.50
C ALA A 9 -11.46 6.76 6.25
N LYS A 10 -11.12 7.08 7.49
CA LYS A 10 -11.80 8.12 8.28
C LYS A 10 -11.66 9.51 7.65
N ALA A 11 -10.47 9.80 7.10
CA ALA A 11 -10.20 11.05 6.40
C ALA A 11 -10.86 11.11 5.00
N ASN A 12 -11.14 9.97 4.38
CA ASN A 12 -11.72 9.89 3.02
C ASN A 12 -13.25 9.99 3.04
N ILE A 13 -13.78 11.18 3.21
CA ILE A 13 -15.22 11.43 3.34
C ILE A 13 -15.99 11.09 2.03
N LYS A 14 -15.42 11.39 0.89
CA LYS A 14 -16.12 11.32 -0.41
C LYS A 14 -15.94 9.99 -1.14
N GLY A 15 -14.78 9.35 -1.05
CA GLY A 15 -14.41 8.18 -1.83
C GLY A 15 -14.60 6.84 -1.12
N ASN A 16 -14.37 5.75 -1.85
CA ASN A 16 -14.26 4.41 -1.26
C ASN A 16 -12.80 4.14 -0.87
N THR A 17 -12.60 3.47 0.26
CA THR A 17 -11.29 2.99 0.70
C THR A 17 -11.26 1.48 0.63
N TYR A 18 -10.19 0.95 0.05
CA TYR A 18 -9.98 -0.48 -0.10
C TYR A 18 -8.72 -0.87 0.66
N LEU A 19 -8.84 -1.80 1.59
CA LEU A 19 -7.75 -2.36 2.39
C LEU A 19 -7.48 -3.76 1.89
N PHE A 20 -6.25 -4.01 1.46
CA PHE A 20 -5.82 -5.29 0.93
C PHE A 20 -4.74 -5.89 1.81
N ASP A 21 -4.91 -7.14 2.20
CA ASP A 21 -3.92 -7.91 2.93
C ASP A 21 -4.08 -9.39 2.64
N THR A 22 -3.04 -10.17 2.82
CA THR A 22 -3.09 -11.64 2.75
C THR A 22 -3.78 -12.24 3.96
N PHE A 23 -3.72 -11.56 5.12
CA PHE A 23 -4.11 -12.09 6.44
C PHE A 23 -3.51 -13.46 6.76
N SER A 24 -2.36 -13.74 6.19
CA SER A 24 -1.63 -15.00 6.35
C SER A 24 -0.11 -14.80 6.33
N GLY A 25 0.32 -13.57 6.60
CA GLY A 25 1.73 -13.20 6.62
C GLY A 25 2.36 -13.16 5.23
N PHE A 26 3.68 -13.08 5.19
CA PHE A 26 4.44 -13.04 3.94
C PHE A 26 4.38 -14.36 3.19
N LYS A 27 4.31 -14.27 1.87
CA LYS A 27 4.37 -15.42 0.97
C LYS A 27 5.79 -15.73 0.48
N GLU A 28 6.66 -14.72 0.50
CA GLU A 28 8.05 -14.81 0.08
C GLU A 28 8.94 -14.42 1.25
N GLU A 29 10.12 -15.05 1.33
CA GLU A 29 11.14 -14.71 2.33
C GLU A 29 12.10 -13.68 1.74
N GLU A 30 12.49 -12.71 2.54
CA GLU A 30 13.61 -11.80 2.33
C GLU A 30 14.49 -11.81 3.59
N ILE A 31 15.66 -11.18 3.55
CA ILE A 31 16.69 -11.28 4.60
C ILE A 31 16.12 -11.09 6.02
N TYR A 32 15.20 -10.14 6.20
CA TYR A 32 14.60 -9.82 7.51
C TYR A 32 13.14 -10.25 7.65
N HIS A 33 12.54 -10.85 6.63
CA HIS A 33 11.12 -11.18 6.61
C HIS A 33 10.92 -12.68 6.31
N LYS A 34 10.71 -13.44 7.38
CA LYS A 34 10.37 -14.87 7.27
C LYS A 34 8.92 -15.07 6.85
N LYS A 35 8.64 -16.19 6.17
CA LYS A 35 7.26 -16.58 5.88
C LYS A 35 6.40 -16.57 7.14
N LYS A 36 5.13 -16.18 6.99
CA LYS A 36 4.16 -16.08 8.07
C LYS A 36 4.42 -14.99 9.13
N HIS A 37 5.42 -14.10 8.97
CA HIS A 37 5.46 -12.90 9.81
C HIS A 37 4.17 -12.08 9.65
N PHE A 38 3.77 -11.37 10.71
CA PHE A 38 2.60 -10.48 10.75
C PHE A 38 1.22 -11.15 10.55
N ILE A 39 1.07 -12.41 10.99
CA ILE A 39 -0.26 -13.08 11.05
C ILE A 39 -1.13 -12.69 12.26
N TYR A 40 -0.77 -11.63 12.94
CA TYR A 40 -1.41 -11.26 14.22
C TYR A 40 -2.79 -10.59 14.10
N THR A 41 -3.24 -10.30 12.89
CA THR A 41 -4.51 -9.60 12.66
C THR A 41 -5.34 -10.36 11.64
N GLY A 42 -6.55 -10.71 12.04
CA GLY A 42 -7.52 -11.37 11.16
C GLY A 42 -8.34 -10.40 10.33
N LEU A 43 -8.81 -10.86 9.16
CA LEU A 43 -9.74 -10.11 8.30
C LEU A 43 -10.97 -9.59 9.09
N ASN A 44 -11.54 -10.45 9.95
CA ASN A 44 -12.74 -10.11 10.71
C ASN A 44 -12.48 -9.03 11.77
N GLU A 45 -11.27 -9.01 12.35
CA GLU A 45 -10.88 -7.96 13.30
C GLU A 45 -10.84 -6.58 12.62
N VAL A 46 -10.23 -6.48 11.45
CA VAL A 46 -10.19 -5.21 10.70
C VAL A 46 -11.59 -4.77 10.27
N LYS A 47 -12.45 -5.70 9.84
CA LYS A 47 -13.85 -5.41 9.52
C LYS A 47 -14.62 -4.92 10.75
N LYS A 48 -14.44 -5.57 11.91
CA LYS A 48 -15.05 -5.16 13.17
C LYS A 48 -14.62 -3.74 13.55
N ASN A 49 -13.33 -3.44 13.48
CA ASN A 49 -12.81 -2.11 13.76
C ASN A 49 -13.36 -1.05 12.80
N ALA A 50 -13.45 -1.35 11.51
CA ALA A 50 -14.06 -0.45 10.52
C ALA A 50 -15.53 -0.14 10.87
N SER A 51 -16.29 -1.15 11.28
CA SER A 51 -17.68 -0.99 11.73
C SER A 51 -17.80 -0.16 13.02
N MET A 52 -16.96 -0.44 14.02
CA MET A 52 -16.92 0.31 15.29
C MET A 52 -16.63 1.80 15.08
N PHE A 53 -15.81 2.15 14.10
CA PHE A 53 -15.53 3.54 13.73
C PHE A 53 -16.55 4.14 12.75
N GLY A 54 -17.64 3.45 12.43
CA GLY A 54 -18.69 3.93 11.54
C GLY A 54 -18.23 4.10 10.08
N LEU A 55 -17.21 3.38 9.62
CA LEU A 55 -16.62 3.55 8.30
C LEU A 55 -17.38 2.78 7.22
N LYS A 56 -18.49 3.34 6.75
CA LYS A 56 -19.40 2.68 5.79
C LYS A 56 -18.79 2.45 4.38
N LYS A 57 -17.80 3.28 3.97
CA LYS A 57 -17.18 3.23 2.63
C LYS A 57 -15.85 2.48 2.60
N VAL A 58 -15.60 1.58 3.57
CA VAL A 58 -14.39 0.75 3.64
C VAL A 58 -14.70 -0.67 3.18
N LYS A 59 -13.84 -1.20 2.31
CA LYS A 59 -13.87 -2.60 1.89
C LYS A 59 -12.56 -3.27 2.24
N VAL A 60 -12.61 -4.25 3.13
CA VAL A 60 -11.45 -5.07 3.52
C VAL A 60 -11.45 -6.35 2.70
N ILE A 61 -10.38 -6.58 1.96
CA ILE A 61 -10.28 -7.64 0.95
C ILE A 61 -9.06 -8.50 1.21
N LYS A 62 -9.29 -9.79 1.42
CA LYS A 62 -8.20 -10.77 1.52
C LYS A 62 -7.70 -11.12 0.12
N CYS A 63 -6.46 -10.74 -0.20
CA CYS A 63 -5.82 -11.10 -1.46
C CYS A 63 -4.30 -10.94 -1.40
N ILE A 64 -3.60 -11.53 -2.37
CA ILE A 64 -2.20 -11.21 -2.68
C ILE A 64 -2.22 -10.10 -3.73
N PHE A 65 -2.10 -8.84 -3.27
CA PHE A 65 -2.19 -7.70 -4.17
C PHE A 65 -1.01 -7.65 -5.16
N PRO A 66 -1.27 -7.35 -6.46
CA PRO A 66 -2.55 -7.08 -7.11
C PRO A 66 -3.24 -8.32 -7.69
N ASN A 67 -2.76 -9.51 -7.36
CA ASN A 67 -3.34 -10.75 -7.83
C ASN A 67 -4.71 -10.96 -7.17
N ASN A 68 -5.60 -11.69 -7.83
CA ASN A 68 -6.93 -12.05 -7.30
C ASN A 68 -7.83 -10.87 -6.92
N LEU A 69 -7.59 -9.69 -7.52
CA LEU A 69 -8.48 -8.55 -7.34
C LEU A 69 -9.84 -8.80 -7.99
N PRO A 70 -10.94 -8.40 -7.32
CA PRO A 70 -12.25 -8.35 -7.94
C PRO A 70 -12.22 -7.59 -9.26
N ARG A 71 -12.94 -8.10 -10.30
CA ARG A 71 -12.96 -7.46 -11.63
C ARG A 71 -13.35 -5.99 -11.56
N SER A 72 -14.30 -5.64 -10.69
CA SER A 72 -14.78 -4.27 -10.46
C SER A 72 -13.69 -3.28 -9.99
N LEU A 73 -12.55 -3.78 -9.48
CA LEU A 73 -11.44 -2.95 -8.99
C LEU A 73 -10.29 -2.83 -9.98
N LYS A 74 -10.23 -3.72 -10.98
CA LYS A 74 -9.08 -3.78 -11.90
C LYS A 74 -8.86 -2.48 -12.70
N ASN A 75 -9.93 -1.72 -12.98
CA ASN A 75 -9.89 -0.50 -13.79
C ASN A 75 -10.19 0.78 -12.99
N LYS A 76 -10.30 0.70 -11.66
CA LYS A 76 -10.54 1.87 -10.83
C LYS A 76 -9.35 2.81 -10.87
N LYS A 77 -9.63 4.10 -10.99
CA LYS A 77 -8.63 5.17 -10.80
C LYS A 77 -8.31 5.29 -9.31
N ILE A 78 -7.07 5.67 -9.02
CA ILE A 78 -6.53 5.72 -7.66
C ILE A 78 -6.02 7.14 -7.41
N LYS A 79 -6.51 7.77 -6.35
CA LYS A 79 -6.09 9.10 -5.93
C LYS A 79 -5.03 9.06 -4.83
N LEU A 80 -5.13 8.10 -3.93
CA LEU A 80 -4.18 7.86 -2.85
C LEU A 80 -3.95 6.36 -2.72
N CYS A 81 -2.70 5.94 -2.61
CA CYS A 81 -2.32 4.58 -2.30
C CYS A 81 -1.19 4.57 -1.26
N HIS A 82 -1.36 3.77 -0.22
CA HIS A 82 -0.31 3.46 0.76
C HIS A 82 0.15 2.02 0.53
N ILE A 83 1.43 1.84 0.22
CA ILE A 83 2.07 0.55 -0.05
C ILE A 83 2.94 0.18 1.16
N ASP A 84 2.47 -0.81 1.90
CA ASP A 84 3.09 -1.34 3.11
C ASP A 84 3.09 -2.87 3.02
N VAL A 85 4.02 -3.41 2.24
CA VAL A 85 4.11 -4.84 1.91
C VAL A 85 5.51 -5.44 2.15
N ASN A 86 6.44 -4.66 2.67
CA ASN A 86 7.76 -4.98 3.23
C ASN A 86 8.73 -5.75 2.32
N THR A 87 8.33 -6.31 1.19
CA THR A 87 9.21 -7.08 0.30
C THR A 87 9.39 -6.41 -1.05
N TYR A 88 10.59 -6.52 -1.64
CA TYR A 88 10.91 -5.94 -2.95
C TYR A 88 9.91 -6.37 -4.04
N LYS A 89 9.67 -7.67 -4.16
CA LYS A 89 8.80 -8.20 -5.22
C LYS A 89 7.35 -7.74 -5.07
N SER A 90 6.82 -7.73 -3.85
CA SER A 90 5.45 -7.28 -3.59
C SER A 90 5.31 -5.78 -3.81
N THR A 91 6.27 -4.98 -3.34
CA THR A 91 6.32 -3.53 -3.58
C THR A 91 6.37 -3.20 -5.07
N LYS A 92 7.22 -3.89 -5.82
CA LYS A 92 7.34 -3.74 -7.27
C LYS A 92 6.03 -4.04 -8.00
N LYS A 93 5.39 -5.17 -7.68
CA LYS A 93 4.09 -5.55 -8.26
C LYS A 93 2.99 -4.53 -7.93
N ALA A 94 2.92 -4.11 -6.66
CA ALA A 94 1.96 -3.13 -6.21
C ALA A 94 2.14 -1.78 -6.91
N PHE A 95 3.38 -1.28 -6.97
CA PHE A 95 3.68 0.00 -7.63
C PHE A 95 3.25 0.01 -9.09
N TYR A 96 3.65 -0.98 -9.90
CA TYR A 96 3.31 -0.98 -11.33
C TYR A 96 1.81 -1.12 -11.59
N PHE A 97 1.09 -1.81 -10.72
CA PHE A 97 -0.36 -1.86 -10.80
C PHE A 97 -0.99 -0.49 -10.51
N VAL A 98 -0.53 0.16 -9.43
CA VAL A 98 -1.01 1.45 -8.96
C VAL A 98 -0.63 2.56 -9.94
N ASP A 99 0.61 2.60 -10.43
CA ASP A 99 1.12 3.62 -11.36
C ASP A 99 0.26 3.77 -12.62
N LYS A 100 -0.17 2.64 -13.21
CA LYS A 100 -1.04 2.63 -14.39
C LYS A 100 -2.43 3.24 -14.13
N ARG A 101 -2.84 3.34 -12.87
CA ARG A 101 -4.19 3.77 -12.44
C ARG A 101 -4.19 5.07 -11.66
N MET A 102 -3.02 5.54 -11.27
CA MET A 102 -2.86 6.76 -10.47
C MET A 102 -3.35 7.96 -11.24
N GLU A 103 -4.25 8.72 -10.63
CA GLU A 103 -4.74 9.99 -11.16
C GLU A 103 -3.63 11.05 -11.16
N LYS A 104 -3.83 12.08 -11.95
CA LYS A 104 -3.07 13.33 -11.91
C LYS A 104 -3.12 13.92 -10.50
N ASN A 105 -2.00 14.42 -9.97
CA ASN A 105 -1.86 14.86 -8.57
C ASN A 105 -2.18 13.78 -7.53
N GLY A 106 -2.29 12.51 -7.94
CA GLY A 106 -2.46 11.39 -7.03
C GLY A 106 -1.17 11.08 -6.28
N ILE A 107 -1.32 10.46 -5.11
CA ILE A 107 -0.24 10.24 -4.15
C ILE A 107 -0.02 8.74 -3.94
N ILE A 108 1.24 8.31 -3.99
CA ILE A 108 1.68 6.98 -3.55
C ILE A 108 2.59 7.17 -2.36
N ILE A 109 2.29 6.49 -1.26
CA ILE A 109 3.13 6.45 -0.06
C ILE A 109 3.73 5.06 0.02
N PHE A 110 5.05 4.97 0.07
CA PHE A 110 5.76 3.74 0.43
C PHE A 110 6.14 3.83 1.90
N ASP A 111 5.69 2.87 2.66
CA ASP A 111 6.14 2.70 4.04
C ASP A 111 7.54 2.07 4.08
N ASP A 112 8.17 2.10 5.24
CA ASP A 112 9.44 1.42 5.53
C ASP A 112 10.65 1.84 4.66
N TYR A 113 10.61 2.95 3.94
CA TYR A 113 11.74 3.40 3.09
C TYR A 113 13.02 3.65 3.88
N GLY A 114 12.90 4.21 5.09
CA GLY A 114 14.03 4.58 5.95
C GLY A 114 14.18 3.69 7.19
N ILE A 115 13.47 2.59 7.29
CA ILE A 115 13.47 1.70 8.45
C ILE A 115 14.56 0.62 8.30
N PHE A 116 15.18 0.26 9.41
CA PHE A 116 16.16 -0.83 9.43
C PHE A 116 15.52 -2.16 9.01
N GLY A 117 16.23 -2.91 8.19
CA GLY A 117 15.73 -4.21 7.71
C GLY A 117 14.84 -4.15 6.47
N THR A 118 14.58 -2.95 5.92
CA THR A 118 13.75 -2.76 4.72
C THR A 118 14.55 -2.22 3.53
N ASP A 119 15.82 -2.59 3.43
CA ASP A 119 16.72 -2.15 2.34
C ASP A 119 16.20 -2.50 0.94
N SER A 120 15.37 -3.54 0.85
CA SER A 120 14.69 -3.94 -0.37
C SER A 120 13.76 -2.84 -0.91
N ILE A 121 13.06 -2.12 -0.01
CA ILE A 121 12.18 -1.01 -0.38
C ILE A 121 13.02 0.18 -0.86
N LYS A 122 14.08 0.52 -0.11
CA LYS A 122 15.02 1.58 -0.47
C LYS A 122 15.68 1.34 -1.84
N LYS A 123 16.07 0.09 -2.12
CA LYS A 123 16.59 -0.33 -3.42
C LYS A 123 15.57 -0.07 -4.52
N PHE A 124 14.34 -0.54 -4.35
CA PHE A 124 13.28 -0.36 -5.34
C PHE A 124 12.99 1.12 -5.60
N ILE A 125 12.88 1.96 -4.55
CA ILE A 125 12.65 3.40 -4.70
C ILE A 125 13.78 4.08 -5.48
N LYS A 126 15.04 3.70 -5.23
CA LYS A 126 16.18 4.22 -6.02
C LYS A 126 16.07 3.83 -7.50
N GLU A 127 15.62 2.63 -7.80
CA GLU A 127 15.41 2.16 -9.19
C GLU A 127 14.32 2.96 -9.91
N ILE A 128 13.15 3.11 -9.27
CA ILE A 128 12.05 3.86 -9.91
C ILE A 128 12.35 5.35 -10.00
N LYS A 129 13.13 5.93 -9.09
CA LYS A 129 13.52 7.35 -9.17
C LYS A 129 14.27 7.66 -10.46
N LYS A 130 15.14 6.76 -10.93
CA LYS A 130 15.87 6.92 -12.20
C LYS A 130 14.93 7.04 -13.40
N ASN A 131 13.86 6.23 -13.44
CA ASN A 131 12.98 6.09 -14.60
C ASN A 131 11.70 6.93 -14.50
N TYR A 132 11.30 7.33 -13.29
CA TYR A 132 10.01 7.97 -13.02
C TYR A 132 10.13 9.40 -12.48
N SER A 133 11.33 9.98 -12.41
CA SER A 133 11.54 11.38 -11.95
C SER A 133 10.84 12.42 -12.82
N LYS A 134 10.63 12.14 -14.10
CA LYS A 134 9.82 12.97 -14.98
C LYS A 134 8.33 12.90 -14.66
N LYS A 135 7.86 11.74 -14.18
CA LYS A 135 6.44 11.44 -13.91
C LYS A 135 6.01 11.75 -12.49
N TYR A 136 6.92 11.66 -11.51
CA TYR A 136 6.64 11.85 -10.10
C TYR A 136 7.60 12.85 -9.44
N ILE A 137 7.09 13.57 -8.44
CA ILE A 137 7.89 14.25 -7.42
C ILE A 137 8.14 13.23 -6.30
N PHE A 138 9.38 13.13 -5.83
CA PHE A 138 9.78 12.23 -4.75
C PHE A 138 10.08 13.06 -3.50
N LEU A 139 9.35 12.81 -2.43
CA LEU A 139 9.53 13.42 -1.11
C LEU A 139 9.84 12.33 -0.09
N TYR A 140 10.56 12.70 0.94
CA TYR A 140 10.93 11.80 2.03
C TYR A 140 10.59 12.48 3.35
N ASN A 141 9.99 11.74 4.27
CA ASN A 141 9.69 12.25 5.60
C ASN A 141 10.55 11.58 6.68
N PHE A 142 10.57 12.18 7.87
CA PHE A 142 11.33 11.65 9.01
C PHE A 142 10.73 10.39 9.62
N MET A 143 9.51 9.99 9.20
CA MET A 143 8.87 8.75 9.64
C MET A 143 9.31 7.53 8.80
N GLY A 144 10.33 7.70 7.96
CA GLY A 144 10.86 6.61 7.14
C GLY A 144 10.01 6.27 5.91
N GLN A 145 9.19 7.22 5.41
CA GLN A 145 8.35 7.02 4.24
C GLN A 145 8.88 7.77 3.02
N CYS A 146 8.65 7.17 1.84
CA CYS A 146 8.82 7.85 0.56
C CYS A 146 7.44 8.15 -0.06
N ILE A 147 7.21 9.41 -0.40
CA ILE A 147 5.95 9.91 -0.93
C ILE A 147 6.17 10.32 -2.38
N LEU A 148 5.38 9.77 -3.29
CA LEU A 148 5.38 10.13 -4.70
C LEU A 148 4.12 10.91 -5.02
N ILE A 149 4.28 12.09 -5.65
CA ILE A 149 3.16 12.88 -6.17
C ILE A 149 3.24 12.83 -7.70
N LYS A 150 2.19 12.32 -8.33
CA LYS A 150 2.14 12.25 -9.81
C LYS A 150 2.01 13.65 -10.39
N LYS A 151 2.94 13.99 -11.27
CA LYS A 151 2.91 15.26 -12.01
C LYS A 151 1.75 15.30 -13.02
N ASN A 152 1.50 16.47 -13.49
CA ASN A 152 0.50 16.73 -14.54
C ASN A 152 0.89 16.10 -15.87
#